data_34037c04c745f2cc4ae3ba16684ce950
#
_entry.id   34037c04c745f2cc4ae3ba16684ce950
#
_cell.length_a   1.000
_cell.length_b   1.000
_cell.length_c   1.000
_cell.angle_alpha   90.00
_cell.angle_beta   90.00
_cell.angle_gamma   90.00
#
_symmetry.space_group_name_H-M   'P 1'
#
loop_
_entity.id
_entity.type
_entity.pdbx_description
1 polymer ?
#
loop_
_entity_poly.entity_id
_entity_poly.type
_entity_poly.pdbx_seq_one_letter_code
_entity_poly.pdbx_strand_id
1 'polypeptide(L)'
;MFEIMGRKYASVTCADVVLYDLVCGNPVAKFDTLKLSSIEQTADTNDVQGGKGNPVLARIASNKQVNLSIQDAVMSMTYLAVVTGGEVVTSGENTAIRVAYNEKVKAEDTGLTLTHAMPAGTTLWLAEVKDGIISERKARFDVAEGGASVQTIDLEDENWRPSDYTIEAGKEYQVFYSYDITTAEQAKELTVFSDVFAKTYRLVGDTELYNTYTGRNDALQIEVPRFALDSNYTFELNADGTAAVFDMNGAALADDEKRLIIYRIYNGEEVGEATECIEGASL
;
A
#
# COMPACT_ATOMS: atom_id res chain seq x y z
N MET A 1 -49.43 -1.61 0.16
CA MET A 1 -49.21 -1.86 1.58
C MET A 1 -48.00 -0.99 1.96
N PHE A 2 -48.20 -0.01 2.85
CA PHE A 2 -47.07 0.80 3.30
C PHE A 2 -46.30 -0.02 4.33
N GLU A 3 -45.03 -0.35 4.03
CA GLU A 3 -44.12 -0.95 4.96
C GLU A 3 -43.75 0.10 6.04
N ILE A 4 -44.46 0.09 7.15
CA ILE A 4 -44.32 1.09 8.23
C ILE A 4 -43.06 0.81 9.08
N MET A 5 -42.47 -0.38 8.98
CA MET A 5 -41.22 -0.76 9.68
C MET A 5 -40.14 -1.11 8.67
N GLY A 6 -39.25 -0.16 8.42
CA GLY A 6 -38.01 -0.45 7.66
C GLY A 6 -37.20 -1.56 8.34
N ARG A 7 -36.64 -2.45 7.53
CA ARG A 7 -35.70 -3.48 8.00
C ARG A 7 -34.54 -2.82 8.73
N LYS A 8 -34.16 -3.34 9.88
CA LYS A 8 -33.02 -2.85 10.67
C LYS A 8 -31.85 -3.78 10.44
N TYR A 9 -30.67 -3.21 10.28
CA TYR A 9 -29.44 -3.91 10.01
C TYR A 9 -28.39 -3.57 11.04
N ALA A 10 -27.56 -4.54 11.37
CA ALA A 10 -26.36 -4.34 12.18
C ALA A 10 -25.12 -4.68 11.33
N SER A 11 -24.09 -3.86 11.40
CA SER A 11 -22.80 -4.16 10.77
C SER A 11 -22.12 -5.31 11.50
N VAL A 12 -21.58 -6.27 10.75
CA VAL A 12 -20.98 -7.48 11.30
C VAL A 12 -19.48 -7.53 11.04
N THR A 13 -19.06 -7.03 9.86
CA THR A 13 -17.67 -7.12 9.39
C THR A 13 -17.20 -5.81 8.77
N CYS A 14 -15.88 -5.67 8.56
CA CYS A 14 -15.33 -4.65 7.68
C CYS A 14 -15.69 -4.97 6.22
N ALA A 15 -15.65 -3.95 5.36
CA ALA A 15 -15.85 -4.14 3.93
C ALA A 15 -14.56 -4.60 3.24
N ASP A 16 -14.65 -5.55 2.32
CA ASP A 16 -13.63 -5.77 1.30
C ASP A 16 -13.72 -4.65 0.27
N VAL A 17 -12.60 -4.02 -0.05
CA VAL A 17 -12.58 -2.85 -0.94
C VAL A 17 -11.80 -3.14 -2.21
N VAL A 18 -12.37 -2.79 -3.35
CA VAL A 18 -11.72 -2.84 -4.66
C VAL A 18 -11.70 -1.45 -5.28
N LEU A 19 -10.53 -1.03 -5.74
CA LEU A 19 -10.33 0.18 -6.51
C LEU A 19 -10.29 -0.13 -8.00
N TYR A 20 -11.04 0.62 -8.78
CA TYR A 20 -11.08 0.52 -10.24
C TYR A 20 -10.58 1.80 -10.89
N ASP A 21 -9.85 1.65 -11.98
CA ASP A 21 -9.47 2.77 -12.84
C ASP A 21 -10.71 3.42 -13.45
N LEU A 22 -10.78 4.76 -13.47
CA LEU A 22 -11.93 5.49 -14.00
C LEU A 22 -12.03 5.47 -15.52
N VAL A 23 -10.93 5.25 -16.23
CA VAL A 23 -10.89 5.30 -17.70
C VAL A 23 -11.17 3.95 -18.30
N CYS A 24 -10.45 2.92 -17.83
CA CYS A 24 -10.54 1.57 -18.37
C CYS A 24 -11.54 0.68 -17.61
N GLY A 25 -11.94 1.06 -16.39
CA GLY A 25 -12.79 0.25 -15.52
C GLY A 25 -12.12 -1.02 -14.98
N ASN A 26 -10.80 -1.18 -15.16
CA ASN A 26 -10.05 -2.33 -14.69
C ASN A 26 -9.84 -2.26 -13.17
N PRO A 27 -9.86 -3.39 -12.43
CA PRO A 27 -9.47 -3.41 -11.04
C PRO A 27 -7.97 -3.10 -10.92
N VAL A 28 -7.63 -2.16 -10.04
CA VAL A 28 -6.24 -1.72 -9.78
C VAL A 28 -5.71 -2.34 -8.50
N ALA A 29 -6.54 -2.38 -7.45
CA ALA A 29 -6.16 -2.92 -6.16
C ALA A 29 -7.37 -3.53 -5.46
N LYS A 30 -7.12 -4.60 -4.68
CA LYS A 30 -8.10 -5.22 -3.78
C LYS A 30 -7.51 -5.25 -2.37
N PHE A 31 -8.34 -4.88 -1.39
CA PHE A 31 -8.03 -4.84 0.04
C PHE A 31 -9.04 -5.73 0.76
N ASP A 32 -8.61 -6.88 1.24
CA ASP A 32 -9.41 -7.90 1.92
C ASP A 32 -8.90 -8.21 3.36
N THR A 33 -7.93 -7.43 3.83
CA THR A 33 -7.34 -7.54 5.17
C THR A 33 -7.62 -6.31 6.04
N LEU A 34 -8.73 -5.62 5.78
CA LEU A 34 -9.08 -4.38 6.46
C LEU A 34 -9.44 -4.60 7.92
N LYS A 35 -8.91 -3.74 8.79
CA LYS A 35 -9.27 -3.66 10.22
C LYS A 35 -10.42 -2.71 10.48
N LEU A 36 -10.47 -1.62 9.74
CA LEU A 36 -11.46 -0.57 9.88
C LEU A 36 -11.78 0.00 8.50
N SER A 37 -13.05 0.23 8.26
CA SER A 37 -13.52 1.12 7.20
C SER A 37 -14.59 2.03 7.77
N SER A 38 -14.40 3.33 7.62
CA SER A 38 -15.35 4.33 8.11
C SER A 38 -15.72 5.30 7.00
N ILE A 39 -16.98 5.73 7.03
CA ILE A 39 -17.54 6.71 6.11
C ILE A 39 -18.11 7.82 6.95
N GLU A 40 -17.61 9.03 6.77
CA GLU A 40 -18.07 10.23 7.44
C GLU A 40 -18.70 11.18 6.45
N GLN A 41 -19.92 11.60 6.73
CA GLN A 41 -20.61 12.63 5.95
C GLN A 41 -20.76 13.90 6.78
N THR A 42 -20.28 15.02 6.27
CA THR A 42 -20.42 16.35 6.86
C THR A 42 -21.15 17.31 5.93
N ALA A 43 -21.71 18.36 6.48
CA ALA A 43 -22.31 19.45 5.72
C ALA A 43 -22.26 20.74 6.54
N ASP A 44 -21.99 21.85 5.88
CA ASP A 44 -22.09 23.16 6.49
C ASP A 44 -23.54 23.58 6.66
N THR A 45 -23.84 24.30 7.74
CA THR A 45 -25.17 24.83 7.98
C THR A 45 -25.12 26.33 8.24
N ASN A 46 -25.97 27.06 7.54
CA ASN A 46 -26.13 28.50 7.73
C ASN A 46 -27.55 28.79 8.27
N ASP A 47 -27.61 29.45 9.40
CA ASP A 47 -28.88 29.85 10.04
C ASP A 47 -29.30 31.24 9.54
N VAL A 48 -30.50 31.32 9.00
CA VAL A 48 -31.16 32.60 8.67
C VAL A 48 -31.90 33.06 9.92
N GLN A 49 -31.53 34.20 10.44
CA GLN A 49 -32.12 34.79 11.64
C GLN A 49 -32.82 36.11 11.29
N GLY A 50 -33.87 36.45 12.04
CA GLY A 50 -34.59 37.72 11.82
C GLY A 50 -35.78 37.87 12.76
N GLY A 51 -36.35 39.09 12.74
CA GLY A 51 -37.50 39.47 13.55
C GLY A 51 -37.09 39.93 14.97
N LYS A 52 -38.13 40.24 15.79
CA LYS A 52 -37.91 40.73 17.17
C LYS A 52 -37.35 39.58 18.05
N GLY A 53 -36.17 39.81 18.62
CA GLY A 53 -35.46 38.76 19.39
C GLY A 53 -34.52 37.89 18.57
N ASN A 54 -34.40 38.14 17.25
CA ASN A 54 -33.49 37.49 16.32
C ASN A 54 -33.53 35.90 16.34
N PRO A 55 -34.72 35.30 16.35
CA PRO A 55 -34.81 33.83 16.32
C PRO A 55 -34.29 33.26 15.00
N VAL A 56 -33.83 31.99 15.03
CA VAL A 56 -33.50 31.23 13.81
C VAL A 56 -34.79 30.92 13.05
N LEU A 57 -34.93 31.45 11.84
CA LEU A 57 -36.09 31.30 10.98
C LEU A 57 -35.96 30.12 10.00
N ALA A 58 -34.74 29.86 9.55
CA ALA A 58 -34.45 28.76 8.63
C ALA A 58 -33.00 28.30 8.81
N ARG A 59 -32.76 27.02 8.51
CA ARG A 59 -31.41 26.45 8.44
C ARG A 59 -31.17 25.88 7.05
N ILE A 60 -30.14 26.37 6.39
CA ILE A 60 -29.78 25.98 5.02
C ILE A 60 -28.51 25.13 5.11
N ALA A 61 -28.56 23.90 4.62
CA ALA A 61 -27.39 23.04 4.51
C ALA A 61 -26.70 23.24 3.15
N SER A 62 -25.37 23.27 3.16
CA SER A 62 -24.50 23.41 1.98
C SER A 62 -23.24 22.58 2.14
N ASN A 63 -22.42 22.50 1.08
CA ASN A 63 -21.06 21.90 1.13
C ASN A 63 -21.05 20.47 1.73
N LYS A 64 -21.92 19.60 1.25
CA LYS A 64 -21.91 18.19 1.65
C LYS A 64 -20.60 17.54 1.21
N GLN A 65 -19.89 16.91 2.15
CA GLN A 65 -18.66 16.17 1.94
C GLN A 65 -18.82 14.75 2.47
N VAL A 66 -18.20 13.79 1.80
CA VAL A 66 -18.13 12.41 2.26
C VAL A 66 -16.65 11.99 2.24
N ASN A 67 -16.12 11.67 3.40
CA ASN A 67 -14.76 11.21 3.58
C ASN A 67 -14.76 9.72 3.95
N LEU A 68 -13.81 8.99 3.41
CA LEU A 68 -13.61 7.59 3.72
C LEU A 68 -12.23 7.42 4.37
N SER A 69 -12.19 6.61 5.41
CA SER A 69 -10.95 6.17 6.06
C SER A 69 -10.92 4.65 6.10
N ILE A 70 -9.89 4.08 5.57
CA ILE A 70 -9.68 2.64 5.42
C ILE A 70 -8.35 2.30 6.05
N GLN A 71 -8.34 1.29 6.94
CA GLN A 71 -7.12 0.81 7.59
C GLN A 71 -6.87 -0.64 7.23
N ASP A 72 -5.71 -0.91 6.63
CA ASP A 72 -5.30 -2.26 6.30
C ASP A 72 -4.29 -2.79 7.33
N ALA A 73 -4.37 -4.08 7.62
CA ALA A 73 -3.47 -4.79 8.52
C ALA A 73 -2.19 -5.25 7.81
N VAL A 74 -2.21 -5.33 6.48
CA VAL A 74 -1.13 -5.90 5.67
C VAL A 74 -0.73 -4.93 4.58
N MET A 75 0.55 -4.59 4.53
CA MET A 75 1.10 -3.77 3.47
C MET A 75 1.34 -4.59 2.19
N SER A 76 0.97 -4.01 1.05
CA SER A 76 1.39 -4.51 -0.26
C SER A 76 2.07 -3.40 -1.07
N MET A 77 2.95 -3.78 -2.02
CA MET A 77 3.54 -2.81 -2.94
C MET A 77 2.48 -2.12 -3.82
N THR A 78 1.38 -2.83 -4.11
CA THR A 78 0.23 -2.27 -4.83
C THR A 78 -0.44 -1.16 -4.01
N TYR A 79 -0.60 -1.36 -2.69
CA TYR A 79 -1.10 -0.32 -1.79
C TYR A 79 -0.25 0.95 -1.88
N LEU A 80 1.07 0.81 -1.70
CA LEU A 80 1.99 1.95 -1.79
C LEU A 80 1.93 2.64 -3.16
N ALA A 81 1.88 1.87 -4.26
CA ALA A 81 1.76 2.43 -5.60
C ALA A 81 0.48 3.26 -5.79
N VAL A 82 -0.64 2.77 -5.27
CA VAL A 82 -1.93 3.46 -5.35
C VAL A 82 -1.91 4.77 -4.55
N VAL A 83 -1.37 4.76 -3.33
CA VAL A 83 -1.33 5.94 -2.44
C VAL A 83 -0.32 6.98 -2.91
N THR A 84 0.83 6.55 -3.44
CA THR A 84 1.88 7.47 -3.92
C THR A 84 1.69 7.90 -5.37
N GLY A 85 0.86 7.18 -6.13
CA GLY A 85 0.74 7.34 -7.57
C GLY A 85 1.90 6.75 -8.38
N GLY A 86 2.85 6.08 -7.70
CA GLY A 86 4.02 5.46 -8.31
C GLY A 86 3.67 4.18 -9.09
N GLU A 87 4.66 3.68 -9.82
CA GLU A 87 4.58 2.41 -10.56
C GLU A 87 5.49 1.37 -9.91
N VAL A 88 4.99 0.14 -9.78
CA VAL A 88 5.78 -0.98 -9.26
C VAL A 88 6.56 -1.63 -10.41
N VAL A 89 7.87 -1.61 -10.30
CA VAL A 89 8.77 -2.35 -11.18
C VAL A 89 9.10 -3.69 -10.53
N THR A 90 9.00 -4.78 -11.29
CA THR A 90 9.32 -6.13 -10.83
C THR A 90 10.57 -6.63 -11.56
N SER A 91 11.49 -7.28 -10.83
CA SER A 91 12.70 -7.84 -11.42
C SER A 91 12.40 -8.93 -12.44
N GLY A 92 13.23 -9.04 -13.45
CA GLY A 92 13.15 -10.02 -14.52
C GLY A 92 14.39 -9.99 -15.39
N GLU A 93 14.46 -10.86 -16.40
CA GLU A 93 15.60 -11.04 -17.29
C GLU A 93 16.06 -9.72 -17.94
N ASN A 94 15.11 -8.84 -18.30
CA ASN A 94 15.40 -7.54 -18.94
C ASN A 94 15.23 -6.35 -17.97
N THR A 95 14.95 -6.60 -16.70
CA THR A 95 14.67 -5.59 -15.69
C THR A 95 15.43 -5.92 -14.42
N ALA A 96 16.65 -5.39 -14.31
CA ALA A 96 17.47 -5.54 -13.11
C ALA A 96 17.05 -4.53 -12.04
N ILE A 97 16.86 -5.01 -10.81
CA ILE A 97 16.68 -4.15 -9.63
C ILE A 97 17.97 -4.15 -8.84
N ARG A 98 18.58 -2.97 -8.69
CA ARG A 98 19.84 -2.80 -7.97
C ARG A 98 19.62 -2.64 -6.48
N VAL A 99 20.27 -3.50 -5.70
CA VAL A 99 20.16 -3.51 -4.24
C VAL A 99 21.52 -3.21 -3.62
N ALA A 100 21.55 -2.27 -2.67
CA ALA A 100 22.73 -2.05 -1.85
C ALA A 100 22.87 -3.17 -0.80
N TYR A 101 24.05 -3.72 -0.67
CA TYR A 101 24.34 -4.83 0.23
C TYR A 101 25.59 -4.56 1.05
N ASN A 102 25.63 -5.16 2.22
CA ASN A 102 26.82 -5.11 3.05
C ASN A 102 27.02 -6.44 3.78
N GLU A 103 28.25 -6.86 3.87
CA GLU A 103 28.62 -8.09 4.55
C GLU A 103 30.02 -8.00 5.17
N LYS A 104 30.33 -8.94 6.07
CA LYS A 104 31.71 -9.14 6.56
C LYS A 104 32.33 -10.26 5.76
N VAL A 105 33.48 -9.98 5.17
CA VAL A 105 34.22 -10.93 4.34
C VAL A 105 35.63 -11.08 4.91
N LYS A 106 36.08 -12.31 5.01
CA LYS A 106 37.48 -12.61 5.34
C LYS A 106 38.26 -12.69 4.02
N ALA A 107 39.34 -11.91 3.92
CA ALA A 107 40.22 -11.98 2.76
C ALA A 107 40.98 -13.29 2.75
N GLU A 108 40.98 -13.98 1.61
CA GLU A 108 41.75 -15.20 1.35
C GLU A 108 43.01 -14.85 0.57
N ASP A 109 43.98 -15.79 0.46
CA ASP A 109 45.19 -15.59 -0.31
C ASP A 109 44.91 -15.34 -1.79
N THR A 110 43.78 -15.83 -2.31
CA THR A 110 43.36 -15.71 -3.69
C THR A 110 42.55 -14.45 -3.99
N GLY A 111 42.12 -13.73 -2.96
CA GLY A 111 41.31 -12.53 -3.14
C GLY A 111 40.19 -12.36 -2.11
N LEU A 112 39.34 -11.38 -2.37
CA LEU A 112 38.14 -11.07 -1.63
C LEU A 112 36.92 -11.59 -2.38
N THR A 113 36.29 -12.65 -1.88
CA THR A 113 35.12 -13.26 -2.54
C THR A 113 33.82 -12.75 -1.90
N LEU A 114 32.96 -12.12 -2.71
CA LEU A 114 31.68 -11.57 -2.30
C LEU A 114 30.57 -12.62 -2.41
N THR A 115 29.52 -12.46 -1.61
CA THR A 115 28.32 -13.30 -1.71
C THR A 115 27.58 -13.11 -3.05
N HIS A 116 27.54 -11.86 -3.53
CA HIS A 116 26.89 -11.52 -4.80
C HIS A 116 27.90 -10.86 -5.76
N ALA A 117 27.73 -11.11 -7.06
CA ALA A 117 28.56 -10.46 -8.07
C ALA A 117 28.18 -8.98 -8.25
N MET A 118 29.17 -8.12 -8.28
CA MET A 118 29.00 -6.69 -8.55
C MET A 118 28.85 -6.45 -10.06
N PRO A 119 27.85 -5.67 -10.48
CA PRO A 119 27.71 -5.28 -11.88
C PRO A 119 28.82 -4.34 -12.35
N ALA A 120 29.03 -4.28 -13.67
CA ALA A 120 29.91 -3.30 -14.30
C ALA A 120 29.54 -1.86 -13.91
N GLY A 121 30.54 -1.00 -13.76
CA GLY A 121 30.37 0.41 -13.41
C GLY A 121 29.95 0.67 -11.96
N THR A 122 30.03 -0.32 -11.07
CA THR A 122 29.76 -0.16 -9.65
C THR A 122 31.01 -0.04 -8.80
N THR A 123 30.86 0.48 -7.60
CA THR A 123 31.96 0.67 -6.64
C THR A 123 31.71 -0.15 -5.37
N LEU A 124 32.74 -0.84 -4.92
CA LEU A 124 32.78 -1.44 -3.59
C LEU A 124 33.56 -0.55 -2.64
N TRP A 125 33.01 -0.35 -1.45
CA TRP A 125 33.73 0.24 -0.32
C TRP A 125 34.05 -0.82 0.72
N LEU A 126 35.24 -0.74 1.30
CA LEU A 126 35.75 -1.72 2.23
C LEU A 126 36.45 -1.02 3.41
N ALA A 127 36.28 -1.56 4.60
CA ALA A 127 36.98 -1.14 5.82
C ALA A 127 37.38 -2.37 6.64
N GLU A 128 38.63 -2.39 7.17
CA GLU A 128 39.10 -3.47 8.06
C GLU A 128 38.24 -3.53 9.33
N VAL A 129 37.91 -4.74 9.78
CA VAL A 129 37.24 -5.00 11.05
C VAL A 129 38.28 -5.54 12.03
N LYS A 130 38.55 -4.77 13.11
CA LYS A 130 39.46 -5.16 14.15
C LYS A 130 38.74 -5.18 15.50
N ASP A 131 38.77 -6.31 16.18
CA ASP A 131 38.07 -6.52 17.46
C ASP A 131 36.59 -6.16 17.41
N GLY A 132 35.91 -6.42 16.26
CA GLY A 132 34.52 -6.09 16.02
C GLY A 132 34.23 -4.62 15.65
N ILE A 133 35.28 -3.76 15.62
CA ILE A 133 35.14 -2.34 15.27
C ILE A 133 35.58 -2.12 13.83
N ILE A 134 34.78 -1.38 13.09
CA ILE A 134 35.05 -1.01 11.69
C ILE A 134 36.04 0.16 11.69
N SER A 135 37.16 0.01 10.97
CA SER A 135 38.19 1.06 10.82
C SER A 135 37.63 2.30 10.11
N GLU A 136 38.11 3.48 10.53
CA GLU A 136 37.80 4.73 9.83
C GLU A 136 38.46 4.81 8.45
N ARG A 137 39.59 4.16 8.26
CA ARG A 137 40.32 4.09 6.98
C ARG A 137 39.57 3.14 6.04
N LYS A 138 39.19 3.65 4.88
CA LYS A 138 38.41 2.93 3.86
C LYS A 138 39.21 2.83 2.57
N ALA A 139 39.02 1.71 1.87
CA ALA A 139 39.41 1.57 0.47
C ALA A 139 38.18 1.42 -0.42
N ARG A 140 38.34 1.67 -1.69
CA ARG A 140 37.32 1.41 -2.69
C ARG A 140 37.91 0.63 -3.87
N PHE A 141 37.07 -0.15 -4.51
CA PHE A 141 37.34 -0.83 -5.75
C PHE A 141 36.27 -0.46 -6.78
N ASP A 142 36.71 -0.04 -7.96
CA ASP A 142 35.82 0.36 -9.03
C ASP A 142 35.79 -0.72 -10.11
N VAL A 143 34.61 -1.30 -10.39
CA VAL A 143 34.42 -2.23 -11.51
C VAL A 143 34.33 -1.43 -12.79
N ALA A 144 35.15 -1.80 -13.78
CA ALA A 144 35.22 -1.09 -15.06
C ALA A 144 33.85 -1.03 -15.77
N GLU A 145 33.54 0.13 -16.37
CA GLU A 145 32.35 0.27 -17.20
C GLU A 145 32.46 -0.65 -18.43
N GLY A 146 31.37 -1.38 -18.73
CA GLY A 146 31.33 -2.34 -19.85
C GLY A 146 32.10 -3.64 -19.62
N GLY A 147 32.65 -3.85 -18.42
CA GLY A 147 33.28 -5.09 -18.01
C GLY A 147 32.26 -6.20 -17.66
N ALA A 148 32.76 -7.38 -17.29
CA ALA A 148 31.94 -8.42 -16.71
C ALA A 148 31.64 -8.09 -15.25
N SER A 149 30.58 -8.70 -14.69
CA SER A 149 30.31 -8.66 -13.25
C SER A 149 31.45 -9.34 -12.48
N VAL A 150 31.82 -8.76 -11.33
CA VAL A 150 32.96 -9.22 -10.50
C VAL A 150 32.45 -9.74 -9.18
N GLN A 151 32.79 -10.97 -8.84
CA GLN A 151 32.47 -11.59 -7.54
C GLN A 151 33.73 -11.81 -6.69
N THR A 152 34.85 -12.10 -7.31
CA THR A 152 36.14 -12.24 -6.62
C THR A 152 37.10 -11.16 -7.09
N ILE A 153 37.68 -10.44 -6.14
CA ILE A 153 38.55 -9.29 -6.38
C ILE A 153 39.94 -9.65 -5.85
N ASP A 154 40.95 -9.51 -6.68
CA ASP A 154 42.34 -9.70 -6.29
C ASP A 154 42.74 -8.65 -5.25
N LEU A 155 43.51 -9.06 -4.21
CA LEU A 155 43.96 -8.14 -3.17
C LEU A 155 44.98 -7.13 -3.67
N GLU A 156 45.73 -7.49 -4.72
CA GLU A 156 46.78 -6.66 -5.36
C GLU A 156 46.25 -5.91 -6.61
N ASP A 157 44.94 -5.97 -6.90
CA ASP A 157 44.37 -5.31 -8.06
C ASP A 157 44.66 -3.80 -8.08
N GLU A 158 45.16 -3.28 -9.21
CA GLU A 158 45.53 -1.88 -9.38
C GLU A 158 44.36 -0.89 -9.25
N ASN A 159 43.13 -1.38 -9.28
CA ASN A 159 41.91 -0.57 -9.13
C ASN A 159 41.56 -0.24 -7.69
N TRP A 160 42.27 -0.77 -6.70
CA TRP A 160 42.12 -0.35 -5.32
C TRP A 160 42.52 1.10 -5.08
N ARG A 161 41.72 1.85 -4.34
CA ARG A 161 41.99 3.25 -3.97
C ARG A 161 41.74 3.48 -2.47
N PRO A 162 42.59 4.21 -1.74
CA PRO A 162 43.83 4.77 -2.24
C PRO A 162 44.90 3.67 -2.49
N SER A 163 45.85 3.94 -3.37
CA SER A 163 46.89 2.98 -3.77
C SER A 163 47.82 2.54 -2.66
N ASP A 164 47.88 3.27 -1.53
CA ASP A 164 48.65 2.93 -0.33
C ASP A 164 47.84 2.09 0.68
N TYR A 165 46.63 1.69 0.35
CA TYR A 165 45.83 0.79 1.19
C TYR A 165 46.14 -0.66 0.83
N THR A 166 46.66 -1.40 1.81
CA THR A 166 46.97 -2.81 1.64
C THR A 166 45.87 -3.68 2.22
N ILE A 167 45.33 -4.59 1.45
CA ILE A 167 44.40 -5.62 1.88
C ILE A 167 45.21 -6.88 2.19
N GLU A 168 45.07 -7.38 3.40
CA GLU A 168 45.86 -8.51 3.89
C GLU A 168 45.03 -9.77 3.99
N ALA A 169 45.51 -10.87 3.47
CA ALA A 169 44.91 -12.19 3.63
C ALA A 169 44.74 -12.55 5.12
N GLY A 170 43.65 -13.22 5.44
CA GLY A 170 43.35 -13.65 6.82
C GLY A 170 42.65 -12.61 7.67
N LYS A 171 42.59 -11.33 7.26
CA LYS A 171 41.87 -10.27 7.96
C LYS A 171 40.39 -10.22 7.54
N GLU A 172 39.54 -9.68 8.44
CA GLU A 172 38.14 -9.44 8.18
C GLU A 172 37.88 -8.01 7.73
N TYR A 173 37.04 -7.86 6.76
CA TYR A 173 36.62 -6.57 6.20
C TYR A 173 35.13 -6.45 6.16
N GLN A 174 34.61 -5.30 6.53
CA GLN A 174 33.23 -4.91 6.24
C GLN A 174 33.21 -4.32 4.83
N VAL A 175 32.42 -4.91 3.95
CA VAL A 175 32.27 -4.47 2.56
C VAL A 175 30.87 -3.93 2.32
N PHE A 176 30.79 -2.90 1.46
CA PHE A 176 29.55 -2.25 1.04
C PHE A 176 29.57 -2.15 -0.48
N TYR A 177 28.61 -2.76 -1.12
CA TYR A 177 28.53 -2.79 -2.58
C TYR A 177 27.08 -2.90 -3.04
N SER A 178 26.86 -2.91 -4.34
CA SER A 178 25.53 -3.14 -4.92
C SER A 178 25.59 -4.32 -5.88
N TYR A 179 24.49 -5.06 -5.96
CA TYR A 179 24.32 -6.13 -6.93
C TYR A 179 22.96 -6.03 -7.61
N ASP A 180 22.81 -6.68 -8.75
CA ASP A 180 21.58 -6.64 -9.53
C ASP A 180 20.80 -7.95 -9.36
N ILE A 181 19.50 -7.81 -9.04
CA ILE A 181 18.54 -8.92 -9.00
C ILE A 181 17.84 -8.97 -10.35
N THR A 182 18.09 -10.03 -11.12
CA THR A 182 17.52 -10.25 -12.45
C THR A 182 16.57 -11.44 -12.52
N THR A 183 16.44 -12.20 -11.41
CA THR A 183 15.49 -13.30 -11.33
C THR A 183 14.07 -12.76 -11.32
N ALA A 184 13.19 -13.38 -12.12
CA ALA A 184 11.80 -12.95 -12.24
C ALA A 184 11.08 -12.98 -10.88
N GLU A 185 10.37 -11.90 -10.56
CA GLU A 185 9.55 -11.74 -9.34
C GLU A 185 10.31 -11.81 -8.00
N GLN A 186 11.64 -11.83 -8.02
CA GLN A 186 12.45 -11.89 -6.77
C GLN A 186 12.54 -10.54 -6.07
N ALA A 187 12.48 -9.43 -6.80
CA ALA A 187 12.51 -8.09 -6.25
C ALA A 187 11.42 -7.20 -6.85
N LYS A 188 10.94 -6.26 -6.05
CA LYS A 188 10.01 -5.20 -6.49
C LYS A 188 10.54 -3.87 -6.00
N GLU A 189 10.47 -2.87 -6.87
CA GLU A 189 10.86 -1.49 -6.59
C GLU A 189 9.68 -0.56 -6.82
N LEU A 190 9.47 0.37 -5.91
CA LEU A 190 8.55 1.48 -6.07
C LEU A 190 9.31 2.78 -5.86
N THR A 191 9.29 3.65 -6.84
CA THR A 191 9.86 4.99 -6.73
C THR A 191 8.77 6.02 -6.52
N VAL A 192 8.91 6.84 -5.48
CA VAL A 192 8.02 7.97 -5.19
C VAL A 192 8.62 9.24 -5.78
N PHE A 193 7.90 9.88 -6.69
CA PHE A 193 8.31 11.13 -7.34
C PHE A 193 7.64 12.32 -6.67
N SER A 194 8.33 13.46 -6.64
CA SER A 194 7.85 14.69 -5.98
C SER A 194 6.68 15.37 -6.70
N ASP A 195 6.44 15.03 -7.95
CA ASP A 195 5.44 15.60 -8.87
C ASP A 195 4.34 14.62 -9.27
N VAL A 196 4.36 13.41 -8.72
CA VAL A 196 3.35 12.37 -8.96
C VAL A 196 2.51 12.16 -7.70
N PHE A 197 1.20 12.21 -7.84
CA PHE A 197 0.24 12.10 -6.75
C PHE A 197 -0.72 10.93 -6.98
N ALA A 198 -1.40 10.53 -5.89
CA ALA A 198 -2.47 9.54 -5.96
C ALA A 198 -3.55 9.97 -6.96
N LYS A 199 -4.11 9.00 -7.67
CA LYS A 199 -5.16 9.21 -8.66
C LYS A 199 -6.55 9.16 -8.02
N THR A 200 -7.54 9.51 -8.81
CA THR A 200 -8.95 9.30 -8.46
C THR A 200 -9.39 7.95 -9.02
N TYR A 201 -10.09 7.17 -8.21
CA TYR A 201 -10.55 5.82 -8.54
C TYR A 201 -12.07 5.70 -8.38
N ARG A 202 -12.67 4.66 -8.93
CA ARG A 202 -13.97 4.17 -8.51
C ARG A 202 -13.73 3.15 -7.40
N LEU A 203 -14.35 3.38 -6.23
CA LEU A 203 -14.23 2.47 -5.09
C LEU A 203 -15.50 1.65 -4.95
N VAL A 204 -15.36 0.33 -4.78
CA VAL A 204 -16.45 -0.58 -4.45
C VAL A 204 -16.06 -1.35 -3.21
N GLY A 205 -16.89 -1.26 -2.17
CA GLY A 205 -16.74 -1.99 -0.92
C GLY A 205 -17.90 -2.97 -0.76
N ASP A 206 -17.59 -4.23 -0.50
CA ASP A 206 -18.57 -5.29 -0.26
C ASP A 206 -18.46 -5.76 1.19
N THR A 207 -19.60 -5.81 1.88
CA THR A 207 -19.68 -6.27 3.28
C THR A 207 -21.03 -6.94 3.55
N GLU A 208 -21.19 -7.49 4.75
CA GLU A 208 -22.41 -8.12 5.19
C GLU A 208 -23.09 -7.33 6.31
N LEU A 209 -24.39 -7.26 6.25
CA LEU A 209 -25.24 -6.69 7.27
C LEU A 209 -26.17 -7.74 7.86
N TYR A 210 -26.19 -7.87 9.19
CA TYR A 210 -27.15 -8.71 9.87
C TYR A 210 -28.54 -8.08 9.84
N ASN A 211 -29.49 -8.75 9.20
CA ASN A 211 -30.89 -8.33 9.14
C ASN A 211 -31.61 -8.81 10.40
N THR A 212 -31.97 -7.89 11.28
CA THR A 212 -32.60 -8.21 12.56
C THR A 212 -34.01 -8.78 12.43
N TYR A 213 -34.64 -8.66 11.27
CA TYR A 213 -35.98 -9.19 11.01
C TYR A 213 -35.94 -10.65 10.55
N THR A 214 -35.02 -10.98 9.62
CA THR A 214 -34.91 -12.34 9.06
C THR A 214 -33.96 -13.23 9.85
N GLY A 215 -33.06 -12.65 10.68
CA GLY A 215 -32.01 -13.36 11.38
C GLY A 215 -30.90 -13.87 10.46
N ARG A 216 -30.75 -13.31 9.25
CA ARG A 216 -29.77 -13.69 8.24
C ARG A 216 -28.94 -12.48 7.84
N ASN A 217 -27.79 -12.74 7.20
CA ASN A 217 -26.97 -11.70 6.62
C ASN A 217 -27.45 -11.36 5.21
N ASP A 218 -27.59 -10.08 4.93
CA ASP A 218 -27.83 -9.52 3.61
C ASP A 218 -26.53 -8.85 3.14
N ALA A 219 -26.21 -8.92 1.85
CA ALA A 219 -25.03 -8.27 1.29
C ALA A 219 -25.26 -6.75 1.18
N LEU A 220 -24.24 -5.98 1.55
CA LEU A 220 -24.18 -4.53 1.33
C LEU A 220 -23.02 -4.21 0.41
N GLN A 221 -23.31 -3.57 -0.69
CA GLN A 221 -22.32 -2.96 -1.56
C GLN A 221 -22.33 -1.43 -1.39
N ILE A 222 -21.15 -0.87 -1.22
CA ILE A 222 -20.91 0.57 -1.09
C ILE A 222 -20.10 0.99 -2.30
N GLU A 223 -20.62 1.88 -3.12
CA GLU A 223 -19.91 2.39 -4.28
C GLU A 223 -19.68 3.89 -4.16
N VAL A 224 -18.43 4.30 -4.34
CA VAL A 224 -18.03 5.69 -4.52
C VAL A 224 -17.58 5.86 -5.96
N PRO A 225 -18.39 6.49 -6.83
CA PRO A 225 -18.10 6.59 -8.27
C PRO A 225 -16.80 7.32 -8.58
N ARG A 226 -16.43 8.31 -7.76
CA ARG A 226 -15.19 9.08 -7.88
C ARG A 226 -14.59 9.30 -6.51
N PHE A 227 -13.66 8.43 -6.13
CA PHE A 227 -12.92 8.49 -4.88
C PHE A 227 -11.56 9.14 -5.13
N ALA A 228 -11.37 10.36 -4.66
CA ALA A 228 -10.09 11.06 -4.67
C ALA A 228 -9.29 10.62 -3.46
N LEU A 229 -8.23 9.89 -3.72
CA LEU A 229 -7.35 9.36 -2.69
C LEU A 229 -6.40 10.45 -2.20
N ASP A 230 -6.21 10.55 -0.89
CA ASP A 230 -5.20 11.41 -0.29
C ASP A 230 -3.83 10.78 -0.49
N SER A 231 -2.84 11.60 -0.88
CA SER A 231 -1.46 11.14 -1.04
C SER A 231 -0.70 11.07 0.29
N ASN A 232 -1.39 11.21 1.41
CA ASN A 232 -0.80 11.12 2.74
C ASN A 232 -0.83 9.67 3.21
N TYR A 233 0.32 9.14 3.61
CA TYR A 233 0.40 7.82 4.24
C TYR A 233 1.44 7.85 5.35
N THR A 234 1.28 6.97 6.32
CA THR A 234 2.26 6.75 7.39
C THR A 234 2.72 5.30 7.31
N PHE A 235 4.04 5.10 7.30
CA PHE A 235 4.66 3.79 7.35
C PHE A 235 5.51 3.70 8.62
N GLU A 236 5.08 2.86 9.56
CA GLU A 236 5.75 2.67 10.84
C GLU A 236 6.46 1.32 10.89
N LEU A 237 7.70 1.32 11.37
CA LEU A 237 8.49 0.12 11.63
C LEU A 237 8.73 0.04 13.13
N ASN A 238 7.97 -0.78 13.84
CA ASN A 238 8.02 -0.91 15.28
C ASN A 238 8.92 -2.09 15.71
N ALA A 239 9.85 -1.82 16.61
CA ALA A 239 10.76 -2.84 17.14
C ALA A 239 10.10 -3.77 18.18
N ASP A 240 8.95 -3.39 18.72
CA ASP A 240 8.20 -4.14 19.75
C ASP A 240 7.32 -5.26 19.20
N GLY A 241 7.31 -5.45 17.88
CA GLY A 241 6.50 -6.46 17.21
C GLY A 241 5.04 -6.08 17.04
N THR A 242 4.63 -4.85 17.35
CA THR A 242 3.31 -4.34 17.05
C THR A 242 3.14 -4.22 15.54
N ALA A 243 2.10 -4.85 14.99
CA ALA A 243 1.83 -4.78 13.56
C ALA A 243 1.51 -3.33 13.17
N ALA A 244 2.20 -2.82 12.16
CA ALA A 244 1.88 -1.55 11.56
C ALA A 244 0.47 -1.59 10.93
N VAL A 245 -0.21 -0.47 10.98
CA VAL A 245 -1.50 -0.26 10.31
C VAL A 245 -1.28 0.73 9.18
N PHE A 246 -1.86 0.45 8.03
CA PHE A 246 -1.71 1.29 6.84
C PHE A 246 -3.02 2.02 6.59
N ASP A 247 -2.96 3.34 6.66
CA ASP A 247 -4.11 4.21 6.50
C ASP A 247 -4.25 4.67 5.05
N MET A 248 -5.44 4.50 4.48
CA MET A 248 -5.83 5.04 3.19
C MET A 248 -7.05 5.92 3.37
N ASN A 249 -6.87 7.21 3.21
CA ASN A 249 -7.90 8.22 3.37
C ASN A 249 -8.23 8.86 2.03
N GLY A 250 -9.44 9.38 1.89
CA GLY A 250 -9.83 10.11 0.71
C GLY A 250 -11.25 10.65 0.78
N ALA A 251 -11.60 11.43 -0.22
CA ALA A 251 -12.89 12.09 -0.31
C ALA A 251 -13.67 11.60 -1.54
N ALA A 252 -14.98 11.45 -1.38
CA ALA A 252 -15.89 11.24 -2.50
C ALA A 252 -16.11 12.54 -3.25
N LEU A 253 -15.81 12.54 -4.55
CA LEU A 253 -16.14 13.62 -5.47
C LEU A 253 -17.47 13.34 -6.17
N ALA A 254 -18.21 14.41 -6.44
CA ALA A 254 -19.44 14.28 -7.24
C ALA A 254 -19.12 13.77 -8.64
N ASP A 255 -19.90 12.79 -9.09
CA ASP A 255 -19.90 12.36 -10.49
C ASP A 255 -20.78 13.27 -11.37
N ASP A 256 -20.96 12.91 -12.63
CA ASP A 256 -21.75 13.69 -13.58
C ASP A 256 -23.25 13.77 -13.20
N GLU A 257 -23.74 12.82 -12.41
CA GLU A 257 -25.09 12.80 -11.85
C GLU A 257 -25.17 13.40 -10.44
N LYS A 258 -24.07 14.00 -9.94
CA LYS A 258 -23.92 14.61 -8.61
C LYS A 258 -24.02 13.60 -7.46
N ARG A 259 -23.73 12.31 -7.73
CA ARG A 259 -23.69 11.26 -6.70
C ARG A 259 -22.30 11.27 -6.02
N LEU A 260 -22.30 11.18 -4.70
CA LEU A 260 -21.07 11.02 -3.90
C LEU A 260 -20.84 9.56 -3.52
N ILE A 261 -21.93 8.89 -3.10
CA ILE A 261 -21.89 7.50 -2.61
C ILE A 261 -23.22 6.81 -2.89
N ILE A 262 -23.15 5.53 -3.18
CA ILE A 262 -24.31 4.68 -3.49
C ILE A 262 -24.25 3.46 -2.57
N TYR A 263 -25.35 3.18 -1.87
CA TYR A 263 -25.52 1.99 -1.05
C TYR A 263 -26.50 1.05 -1.72
N ARG A 264 -26.15 -0.24 -1.87
CA ARG A 264 -27.03 -1.29 -2.39
C ARG A 264 -27.06 -2.44 -1.39
N ILE A 265 -28.26 -2.77 -0.91
CA ILE A 265 -28.49 -3.95 -0.08
C ILE A 265 -29.21 -4.97 -0.95
N TYR A 266 -28.69 -6.18 -1.01
CA TYR A 266 -29.26 -7.27 -1.79
C TYR A 266 -29.06 -8.61 -1.09
N ASN A 267 -29.92 -9.56 -1.38
CA ASN A 267 -29.79 -10.91 -0.88
C ASN A 267 -28.86 -11.68 -1.82
N GLY A 268 -27.77 -12.21 -1.31
CA GLY A 268 -26.78 -12.98 -2.08
C GLY A 268 -27.23 -14.37 -2.52
N GLU A 269 -28.32 -14.90 -1.92
CA GLU A 269 -28.93 -16.15 -2.32
C GLU A 269 -30.25 -15.87 -3.03
N GLU A 270 -30.47 -16.49 -4.19
CA GLU A 270 -31.83 -16.61 -4.75
C GLU A 270 -32.68 -17.29 -3.68
N VAL A 271 -33.66 -16.56 -3.17
CA VAL A 271 -34.67 -17.14 -2.29
C VAL A 271 -35.38 -18.21 -3.12
N GLY A 272 -35.05 -19.47 -2.90
CA GLY A 272 -35.89 -20.57 -3.34
C GLY A 272 -37.34 -20.23 -2.95
N GLU A 273 -38.26 -20.39 -3.88
CA GLU A 273 -39.66 -20.02 -3.81
C GLU A 273 -40.20 -20.08 -2.37
N ALA A 274 -40.77 -18.95 -1.92
CA ALA A 274 -41.43 -18.87 -0.64
C ALA A 274 -42.44 -20.02 -0.57
N THR A 275 -42.17 -20.97 0.33
CA THR A 275 -43.16 -22.01 0.67
C THR A 275 -44.40 -21.26 1.08
N GLU A 276 -45.47 -21.35 0.27
CA GLU A 276 -46.77 -20.79 0.59
C GLU A 276 -47.11 -21.17 2.03
N CYS A 277 -47.37 -20.17 2.85
CA CYS A 277 -47.99 -20.41 4.14
C CYS A 277 -49.31 -21.11 3.84
N ILE A 278 -49.43 -22.36 4.20
CA ILE A 278 -50.67 -23.10 4.15
C ILE A 278 -51.64 -22.40 5.08
N GLU A 279 -52.52 -21.55 4.53
CA GLU A 279 -53.77 -21.18 5.19
C GLU A 279 -54.62 -22.44 5.24
N GLY A 280 -54.86 -22.96 6.41
CA GLY A 280 -55.86 -24.01 6.56
C GLY A 280 -55.60 -24.97 7.72
N ALA A 281 -55.97 -24.53 8.89
CA ALA A 281 -56.54 -25.41 9.91
C ALA A 281 -57.55 -24.64 10.73
N SER A 282 -58.79 -24.61 10.24
CA SER A 282 -59.94 -24.39 11.09
C SER A 282 -60.17 -25.58 11.97
N LEU A 283 -60.27 -25.36 13.26
CA LEU A 283 -61.17 -26.09 14.20
C LEU A 283 -61.92 -25.09 15.02
#